data_dd71be5818a7555ca22f293efc0998d1
#
_entry.id   dd71be5818a7555ca22f293efc0998d1
#
_cell.length_a   1.000
_cell.length_b   1.000
_cell.length_c   1.000
_cell.angle_alpha   90.00
_cell.angle_beta   90.00
_cell.angle_gamma   90.00
#
_symmetry.space_group_name_H-M   'P 1'
#
loop_
_entity.id
_entity.type
_entity.pdbx_description
1 polymer ?
#
loop_
_entity_poly.entity_id
_entity_poly.type
_entity_poly.pdbx_seq_one_letter_code
_entity_poly.pdbx_strand_id
1 'polypeptide(L)'
;MKKIIDNCCGCGVCEAVCAKKSIALMPDEHGFYKAFLNNDTCVDCGLCVKVCPQRHSIPFISHSVSRHYVAQVADKMVLQYSSSGGGAYELGRWAIRNGYKVVGTTYDMEQDRAVWKIADKESELSLFSGSKYIQSIPSGIISQFNKQDKYLVVGTPCQIAGL
;
A
#
# COMPACT_ATOMS: atom_id res chain seq x y z
N MET A 1 3.45 -6.47 23.99
CA MET A 1 2.92 -6.84 22.64
C MET A 1 3.87 -7.86 22.02
N LYS A 2 3.34 -8.81 21.25
CA LYS A 2 4.12 -9.89 20.63
C LYS A 2 4.09 -9.76 19.11
N LYS A 3 5.21 -10.00 18.41
CA LYS A 3 5.21 -10.11 16.92
C LYS A 3 4.21 -11.18 16.48
N ILE A 4 3.44 -10.88 15.43
CA ILE A 4 2.46 -11.84 14.89
C ILE A 4 3.14 -12.96 14.11
N ILE A 5 4.15 -12.60 13.30
CA ILE A 5 4.98 -13.53 12.50
C ILE A 5 6.40 -12.95 12.35
N ASP A 6 7.41 -13.82 12.24
CA ASP A 6 8.81 -13.39 12.15
C ASP A 6 9.14 -12.73 10.81
N ASN A 7 8.63 -13.27 9.69
CA ASN A 7 8.86 -12.74 8.34
C ASN A 7 7.83 -11.67 7.92
N CYS A 8 7.29 -10.91 8.87
CA CYS A 8 6.33 -9.84 8.59
C CYS A 8 6.94 -8.78 7.65
N CYS A 9 6.24 -8.44 6.57
CA CYS A 9 6.64 -7.39 5.62
C CYS A 9 6.04 -6.00 5.95
N GLY A 10 5.23 -5.88 7.02
CA GLY A 10 4.63 -4.62 7.43
C GLY A 10 3.55 -4.09 6.47
N CYS A 11 2.88 -4.95 5.72
CA CYS A 11 1.84 -4.55 4.75
C CYS A 11 0.58 -3.93 5.40
N GLY A 12 0.39 -4.01 6.71
CA GLY A 12 -0.68 -3.34 7.45
C GLY A 12 -2.07 -3.95 7.35
N VAL A 13 -2.31 -4.95 6.51
CA VAL A 13 -3.65 -5.50 6.28
C VAL A 13 -4.24 -6.12 7.56
N CYS A 14 -3.42 -6.83 8.34
CA CYS A 14 -3.87 -7.43 9.61
C CYS A 14 -4.29 -6.37 10.64
N GLU A 15 -3.64 -5.21 10.67
CA GLU A 15 -4.05 -4.07 11.50
C GLU A 15 -5.38 -3.48 11.02
N ALA A 16 -5.52 -3.29 9.70
CA ALA A 16 -6.71 -2.71 9.09
C ALA A 16 -7.98 -3.55 9.33
N VAL A 17 -7.88 -4.89 9.30
CA VAL A 17 -9.04 -5.78 9.50
C VAL A 17 -9.35 -6.07 10.96
N CYS A 18 -8.49 -5.66 11.90
CA CYS A 18 -8.69 -5.95 13.31
C CYS A 18 -9.76 -5.06 13.94
N ALA A 19 -10.99 -5.56 14.05
CA ALA A 19 -12.11 -4.84 14.65
C ALA A 19 -11.85 -4.44 16.11
N LYS A 20 -11.01 -5.19 16.84
CA LYS A 20 -10.63 -4.90 18.23
C LYS A 20 -9.43 -3.96 18.34
N LYS A 21 -8.85 -3.54 17.20
CA LYS A 21 -7.63 -2.69 17.18
C LYS A 21 -6.49 -3.25 18.05
N SER A 22 -6.42 -4.57 18.15
CA SER A 22 -5.42 -5.28 18.95
C SER A 22 -4.07 -5.40 18.23
N ILE A 23 -3.97 -4.94 16.99
CA ILE A 23 -2.75 -5.01 16.17
C ILE A 23 -2.29 -3.60 15.85
N ALA A 24 -1.00 -3.35 16.01
CA ALA A 24 -0.36 -2.10 15.61
C ALA A 24 0.91 -2.39 14.79
N LEU A 25 1.15 -1.57 13.76
CA LEU A 25 2.44 -1.52 13.09
C LEU A 25 3.41 -0.67 13.91
N MET A 26 4.48 -1.28 14.38
CA MET A 26 5.54 -0.61 15.15
C MET A 26 6.91 -0.99 14.59
N PRO A 27 7.92 -0.11 14.72
CA PRO A 27 9.28 -0.47 14.33
C PRO A 27 9.83 -1.59 15.24
N ASP A 28 10.53 -2.54 14.62
CA ASP A 28 11.32 -3.53 15.36
C ASP A 28 12.70 -2.95 15.73
N GLU A 29 13.57 -3.77 16.29
CA GLU A 29 14.93 -3.41 16.71
C GLU A 29 15.83 -2.92 15.56
N HIS A 30 15.46 -3.20 14.31
CA HIS A 30 16.15 -2.74 13.10
C HIS A 30 15.45 -1.55 12.43
N GLY A 31 14.40 -1.00 13.04
CA GLY A 31 13.63 0.11 12.52
C GLY A 31 12.60 -0.24 11.44
N PHE A 32 12.37 -1.54 11.17
CA PHE A 32 11.35 -1.96 10.22
C PHE A 32 9.99 -2.13 10.88
N TYR A 33 8.96 -1.54 10.28
CA TYR A 33 7.59 -1.71 10.74
C TYR A 33 7.14 -3.16 10.61
N LYS A 34 6.70 -3.72 11.73
CA LYS A 34 6.15 -5.08 11.86
C LYS A 34 4.81 -5.01 12.59
N ALA A 35 3.99 -6.02 12.40
CA ALA A 35 2.72 -6.13 13.10
C ALA A 35 2.92 -6.76 14.49
N PHE A 36 2.50 -6.06 15.52
CA PHE A 36 2.53 -6.50 16.92
C PHE A 36 1.11 -6.67 17.46
N LEU A 37 0.89 -7.75 18.19
CA LEU A 37 -0.39 -8.09 18.80
C LEU A 37 -0.40 -7.72 20.29
N ASN A 38 -1.47 -7.05 20.70
CA ASN A 38 -1.82 -6.91 22.11
C ASN A 38 -2.75 -8.06 22.52
N ASN A 39 -2.25 -8.99 23.33
CA ASN A 39 -3.02 -10.16 23.76
C ASN A 39 -4.19 -9.79 24.68
N ASP A 40 -4.10 -8.69 25.45
CA ASP A 40 -5.14 -8.30 26.42
C ASP A 40 -6.45 -7.88 25.76
N THR A 41 -6.35 -7.38 24.52
CA THR A 41 -7.50 -6.94 23.72
C THR A 41 -7.88 -7.91 22.59
N CYS A 42 -7.05 -8.92 22.32
CA CYS A 42 -7.27 -9.90 21.27
C CYS A 42 -8.37 -10.89 21.68
N VAL A 43 -9.26 -11.19 20.76
CA VAL A 43 -10.36 -12.18 20.93
C VAL A 43 -10.15 -13.45 20.08
N ASP A 44 -8.96 -13.69 19.61
CA ASP A 44 -8.53 -14.86 18.83
C ASP A 44 -9.43 -15.22 17.63
N CYS A 45 -10.00 -14.21 16.95
CA CYS A 45 -10.88 -14.44 15.80
C CYS A 45 -10.18 -14.96 14.53
N GLY A 46 -8.85 -14.96 14.49
CA GLY A 46 -8.04 -15.48 13.38
C GLY A 46 -8.01 -14.65 12.10
N LEU A 47 -8.72 -13.52 12.00
CA LEU A 47 -8.79 -12.72 10.78
C LEU A 47 -7.42 -12.23 10.31
N CYS A 48 -6.56 -11.81 11.23
CA CYS A 48 -5.20 -11.35 10.91
C CYS A 48 -4.33 -12.44 10.27
N VAL A 49 -4.56 -13.69 10.64
CA VAL A 49 -3.89 -14.86 10.03
C VAL A 49 -4.46 -15.11 8.63
N LYS A 50 -5.79 -15.05 8.49
CA LYS A 50 -6.50 -15.33 7.24
C LYS A 50 -6.14 -14.35 6.12
N VAL A 51 -5.91 -13.07 6.42
CA VAL A 51 -5.59 -12.04 5.42
C VAL A 51 -4.09 -11.87 5.19
N CYS A 52 -3.24 -12.56 5.93
CA CYS A 52 -1.80 -12.34 5.87
C CYS A 52 -1.17 -12.94 4.59
N PRO A 53 -0.63 -12.14 3.66
CA PRO A 53 -0.06 -12.65 2.42
C PRO A 53 1.19 -13.52 2.64
N GLN A 54 1.85 -13.41 3.79
CA GLN A 54 3.01 -14.24 4.13
C GLN A 54 2.63 -15.64 4.64
N ARG A 55 1.35 -15.88 4.92
CA ARG A 55 0.82 -17.18 5.37
C ARG A 55 0.12 -17.97 4.28
N HIS A 56 -0.07 -17.36 3.12
CA HIS A 56 -0.72 -18.00 1.97
C HIS A 56 0.23 -17.96 0.78
N SER A 57 0.30 -19.07 0.04
CA SER A 57 0.98 -19.09 -1.24
C SER A 57 0.21 -18.21 -2.22
N ILE A 58 0.85 -17.18 -2.73
CA ILE A 58 0.30 -16.41 -3.84
C ILE A 58 0.38 -17.31 -5.07
N PRO A 59 -0.74 -17.56 -5.78
CA PRO A 59 -0.72 -18.37 -6.98
C PRO A 59 0.30 -17.80 -7.98
N PHE A 60 1.26 -18.60 -8.39
CA PHE A 60 2.17 -18.19 -9.46
C PHE A 60 1.39 -18.15 -10.78
N ILE A 61 1.21 -16.95 -11.30
CA ILE A 61 0.60 -16.79 -12.63
C ILE A 61 1.68 -17.10 -13.66
N SER A 62 1.60 -18.28 -14.27
CA SER A 62 2.46 -18.63 -15.40
C SER A 62 2.07 -17.77 -16.61
N HIS A 63 2.94 -16.85 -16.98
CA HIS A 63 2.80 -16.05 -18.20
C HIS A 63 3.40 -16.81 -19.39
N SER A 64 2.61 -17.61 -20.06
CA SER A 64 3.04 -18.29 -21.30
C SER A 64 3.28 -17.33 -22.47
N VAL A 65 2.66 -16.14 -22.43
CA VAL A 65 2.86 -15.07 -23.42
C VAL A 65 2.85 -13.73 -22.69
N SER A 66 4.00 -13.11 -22.49
CA SER A 66 4.13 -11.74 -22.00
C SER A 66 4.59 -10.81 -23.12
N ARG A 67 3.92 -9.67 -23.27
CA ARG A 67 4.39 -8.56 -24.11
C ARG A 67 5.01 -7.51 -23.21
N HIS A 68 6.19 -7.05 -23.57
CA HIS A 68 6.93 -6.02 -22.84
C HIS A 68 6.86 -4.72 -23.63
N TYR A 69 6.60 -3.62 -22.94
CA TYR A 69 6.51 -2.28 -23.52
C TYR A 69 7.42 -1.34 -22.75
N VAL A 70 8.07 -0.46 -23.47
CA VAL A 70 8.71 0.73 -22.89
C VAL A 70 7.76 1.90 -23.12
N ALA A 71 7.38 2.59 -22.07
CA ALA A 71 6.45 3.70 -22.13
C ALA A 71 6.95 4.88 -21.34
N GLN A 72 6.65 6.08 -21.84
CA GLN A 72 7.00 7.33 -21.20
C GLN A 72 5.85 8.31 -21.40
N VAL A 73 5.55 9.10 -20.36
CA VAL A 73 4.57 10.17 -20.43
C VAL A 73 5.03 11.25 -21.42
N ALA A 74 4.10 11.78 -22.21
CA ALA A 74 4.40 12.83 -23.19
C ALA A 74 4.61 14.21 -22.54
N ASP A 75 3.99 14.44 -21.39
CA ASP A 75 4.11 15.69 -20.63
C ASP A 75 5.48 15.78 -19.96
N LYS A 76 6.32 16.70 -20.42
CA LYS A 76 7.68 16.91 -19.92
C LYS A 76 7.72 17.35 -18.44
N MET A 77 6.71 18.07 -17.97
CA MET A 77 6.64 18.50 -16.58
C MET A 77 6.39 17.27 -15.67
N VAL A 78 5.45 16.41 -16.04
CA VAL A 78 5.22 15.16 -15.31
C VAL A 78 6.47 14.29 -15.32
N LEU A 79 7.14 14.19 -16.47
CA LEU A 79 8.35 13.38 -16.59
C LEU A 79 9.48 13.88 -15.68
N GLN A 80 9.67 15.19 -15.58
CA GLN A 80 10.72 15.80 -14.76
C GLN A 80 10.59 15.45 -13.26
N TYR A 81 9.35 15.31 -12.77
CA TYR A 81 9.07 14.95 -11.38
C TYR A 81 8.82 13.44 -11.16
N SER A 82 8.97 12.63 -12.19
CA SER A 82 8.80 11.18 -12.11
C SER A 82 10.14 10.47 -11.92
N SER A 83 10.19 9.41 -11.12
CA SER A 83 11.40 8.59 -10.92
C SER A 83 11.76 7.77 -12.16
N SER A 84 10.85 7.60 -13.12
CA SER A 84 11.06 6.91 -14.38
C SER A 84 10.10 7.46 -15.45
N GLY A 85 9.50 6.64 -16.28
CA GLY A 85 8.66 7.08 -17.41
C GLY A 85 7.31 7.75 -17.07
N GLY A 86 6.95 7.94 -15.80
CA GLY A 86 5.70 8.63 -15.42
C GLY A 86 4.43 7.79 -15.58
N GLY A 87 4.54 6.48 -15.86
CA GLY A 87 3.39 5.61 -16.13
C GLY A 87 2.37 5.54 -15.00
N ALA A 88 2.82 5.50 -13.74
CA ALA A 88 1.92 5.48 -12.58
C ALA A 88 1.09 6.77 -12.48
N TYR A 89 1.68 7.92 -12.81
CA TYR A 89 0.99 9.21 -12.83
C TYR A 89 -0.12 9.22 -13.90
N GLU A 90 0.17 8.78 -15.12
CA GLU A 90 -0.82 8.72 -16.20
C GLU A 90 -1.95 7.73 -15.94
N LEU A 91 -1.64 6.57 -15.38
CA LEU A 91 -2.66 5.64 -14.91
C LEU A 91 -3.54 6.27 -13.82
N GLY A 92 -2.94 7.04 -12.90
CA GLY A 92 -3.68 7.80 -11.89
C GLY A 92 -4.62 8.84 -12.50
N ARG A 93 -4.14 9.63 -13.48
CA ARG A 93 -4.98 10.59 -14.22
C ARG A 93 -6.16 9.90 -14.91
N TRP A 94 -5.89 8.83 -15.62
CA TRP A 94 -6.92 8.04 -16.26
C TRP A 94 -7.94 7.51 -15.23
N ALA A 95 -7.47 6.98 -14.11
CA ALA A 95 -8.32 6.42 -13.06
C ALA A 95 -9.27 7.48 -12.48
N ILE A 96 -8.76 8.66 -12.12
CA ILE A 96 -9.59 9.76 -11.59
C ILE A 96 -10.64 10.20 -12.61
N ARG A 97 -10.27 10.37 -13.90
CA ARG A 97 -11.21 10.71 -14.96
C ARG A 97 -12.31 9.67 -15.19
N ASN A 98 -12.06 8.42 -14.76
CA ASN A 98 -13.03 7.32 -14.85
C ASN A 98 -13.70 6.99 -13.51
N GLY A 99 -13.64 7.92 -12.54
CA GLY A 99 -14.35 7.81 -11.27
C GLY A 99 -13.70 6.88 -10.25
N TYR A 100 -12.40 6.60 -10.39
CA TYR A 100 -11.62 5.90 -9.38
C TYR A 100 -10.98 6.88 -8.41
N LYS A 101 -10.80 6.47 -7.19
CA LYS A 101 -9.85 7.08 -6.24
C LYS A 101 -8.48 6.44 -6.43
N VAL A 102 -7.42 7.22 -6.36
CA VAL A 102 -6.05 6.73 -6.50
C VAL A 102 -5.40 6.65 -5.12
N VAL A 103 -4.81 5.52 -4.83
CA VAL A 103 -4.07 5.28 -3.58
C VAL A 103 -2.60 5.14 -3.90
N GLY A 104 -1.79 5.95 -3.26
CA GLY A 104 -0.34 5.95 -3.45
C GLY A 104 0.41 6.33 -2.18
N THR A 105 1.73 6.20 -2.24
CA THR A 105 2.61 6.54 -1.13
C THR A 105 3.08 7.99 -1.24
N THR A 106 2.92 8.75 -0.15
CA THR A 106 3.50 10.07 0.04
C THR A 106 4.42 10.09 1.25
N TYR A 107 5.22 11.14 1.39
CA TYR A 107 6.01 11.37 2.60
C TYR A 107 5.28 12.35 3.52
N ASP A 108 5.09 11.95 4.76
CA ASP A 108 4.52 12.78 5.81
C ASP A 108 5.69 13.46 6.56
N MET A 109 5.84 14.76 6.34
CA MET A 109 6.93 15.58 6.92
C MET A 109 6.77 15.75 8.43
N GLU A 110 5.56 15.74 8.96
CA GLU A 110 5.31 15.92 10.40
C GLU A 110 5.67 14.66 11.19
N GLN A 111 5.37 13.50 10.61
CA GLN A 111 5.61 12.19 11.22
C GLN A 111 6.92 11.53 10.76
N ASP A 112 7.65 12.19 9.88
CA ASP A 112 8.93 11.72 9.31
C ASP A 112 8.86 10.28 8.77
N ARG A 113 7.82 9.97 7.98
CA ARG A 113 7.56 8.62 7.47
C ARG A 113 6.80 8.60 6.15
N ALA A 114 6.94 7.50 5.41
CA ALA A 114 6.11 7.26 4.24
C ALA A 114 4.75 6.68 4.67
N VAL A 115 3.67 7.24 4.14
CA VAL A 115 2.29 6.82 4.43
C VAL A 115 1.51 6.70 3.12
N TRP A 116 0.44 5.92 3.15
CA TRP A 116 -0.52 5.94 2.05
C TRP A 116 -1.47 7.13 2.19
N LYS A 117 -1.89 7.65 1.03
CA LYS A 117 -2.98 8.63 0.91
C LYS A 117 -3.92 8.22 -0.22
N ILE A 118 -5.15 8.72 -0.12
CA ILE A 118 -6.15 8.64 -1.18
C ILE A 118 -6.18 10.00 -1.88
N ALA A 119 -6.14 10.00 -3.22
CA ALA A 119 -6.37 11.15 -4.07
C ALA A 119 -7.66 10.94 -4.88
N ASP A 120 -8.51 11.94 -4.93
CA ASP A 120 -9.72 11.96 -5.76
C ASP A 120 -9.68 13.05 -6.85
N LYS A 121 -8.58 13.83 -6.90
CA LYS A 121 -8.35 14.91 -7.89
C LYS A 121 -6.98 14.73 -8.55
N GLU A 122 -6.91 15.10 -9.85
CA GLU A 122 -5.64 15.04 -10.59
C GLU A 122 -4.54 15.91 -9.96
N SER A 123 -4.90 17.05 -9.38
CA SER A 123 -3.93 17.94 -8.70
C SER A 123 -3.21 17.30 -7.51
N GLU A 124 -3.78 16.25 -6.93
CA GLU A 124 -3.20 15.54 -5.79
C GLU A 124 -2.21 14.44 -6.20
N LEU A 125 -2.21 14.04 -7.48
CA LEU A 125 -1.33 12.97 -7.97
C LEU A 125 0.17 13.29 -7.83
N SER A 126 0.53 14.57 -7.82
CA SER A 126 1.90 15.02 -7.59
C SER A 126 2.45 14.59 -6.22
N LEU A 127 1.60 14.39 -5.22
CA LEU A 127 1.99 13.89 -3.89
C LEU A 127 2.63 12.49 -3.95
N PHE A 128 2.27 11.70 -4.97
CA PHE A 128 2.77 10.35 -5.18
C PHE A 128 4.02 10.29 -6.03
N SER A 129 4.40 11.39 -6.67
CA SER A 129 5.59 11.47 -7.51
C SER A 129 6.87 11.27 -6.70
N GLY A 130 7.87 10.69 -7.34
CA GLY A 130 9.14 10.34 -6.69
C GLY A 130 9.07 9.06 -5.85
N SER A 131 10.03 8.16 -6.03
CA SER A 131 10.11 6.92 -5.25
C SER A 131 10.51 7.20 -3.80
N LYS A 132 9.79 6.61 -2.85
CA LYS A 132 10.10 6.66 -1.42
C LYS A 132 10.82 5.37 -1.06
N TYR A 133 12.16 5.45 -0.88
CA TYR A 133 13.01 4.28 -0.59
C TYR A 133 13.01 3.93 0.90
N ILE A 134 11.85 4.04 1.53
CA ILE A 134 11.59 3.67 2.92
C ILE A 134 10.29 2.87 3.00
N GLN A 135 10.12 2.12 4.07
CA GLN A 135 8.90 1.35 4.30
C GLN A 135 7.72 2.30 4.54
N SER A 136 6.62 2.10 3.82
CA SER A 136 5.40 2.90 4.00
C SER A 136 4.36 2.20 4.87
N ILE A 137 3.54 3.01 5.55
CA ILE A 137 2.48 2.55 6.45
C ILE A 137 1.12 2.72 5.77
N PRO A 138 0.48 1.62 5.34
CA PRO A 138 -0.79 1.67 4.60
C PRO A 138 -2.05 1.52 5.45
N SER A 139 -1.94 1.02 6.68
CA SER A 139 -3.08 0.52 7.46
C SER A 139 -4.19 1.55 7.69
N GLY A 140 -3.84 2.80 7.96
CA GLY A 140 -4.82 3.87 8.15
C GLY A 140 -5.69 4.16 6.91
N ILE A 141 -5.18 3.86 5.72
CA ILE A 141 -5.91 4.03 4.46
C ILE A 141 -6.70 2.77 4.08
N ILE A 142 -6.12 1.57 4.28
CA ILE A 142 -6.83 0.31 4.00
C ILE A 142 -8.15 0.24 4.77
N SER A 143 -8.18 0.68 6.02
CA SER A 143 -9.38 0.70 6.85
C SER A 143 -10.48 1.67 6.35
N GLN A 144 -10.17 2.58 5.42
CA GLN A 144 -11.10 3.51 4.81
C GLN A 144 -11.71 2.99 3.50
N PHE A 145 -11.22 1.87 2.98
CA PHE A 145 -11.79 1.29 1.76
C PHE A 145 -13.24 0.85 1.98
N ASN A 146 -14.07 1.15 1.01
CA ASN A 146 -15.48 0.77 1.00
C ASN A 146 -15.83 0.10 -0.34
N LYS A 147 -17.00 -0.54 -0.39
CA LYS A 147 -17.46 -1.29 -1.58
C LYS A 147 -18.11 -0.42 -2.65
N GLN A 148 -18.40 0.83 -2.36
CA GLN A 148 -19.06 1.76 -3.28
C GLN A 148 -18.05 2.44 -4.20
N ASP A 149 -16.84 2.69 -3.71
CA ASP A 149 -15.78 3.35 -4.45
C ASP A 149 -14.94 2.35 -5.25
N LYS A 150 -14.39 2.83 -6.35
CA LYS A 150 -13.38 2.12 -7.14
C LYS A 150 -12.01 2.67 -6.81
N TYR A 151 -11.02 1.81 -6.67
CA TYR A 151 -9.66 2.22 -6.30
C TYR A 151 -8.64 1.74 -7.32
N LEU A 152 -7.72 2.61 -7.69
CA LEU A 152 -6.43 2.26 -8.29
C LEU A 152 -5.38 2.33 -7.18
N VAL A 153 -4.79 1.20 -6.80
CA VAL A 153 -3.80 1.15 -5.73
C VAL A 153 -2.41 0.93 -6.32
N VAL A 154 -1.48 1.80 -5.96
CA VAL A 154 -0.06 1.69 -6.31
C VAL A 154 0.73 1.41 -5.03
N GLY A 155 1.26 0.20 -4.93
CA GLY A 155 1.98 -0.27 -3.73
C GLY A 155 3.02 -1.34 -4.06
N THR A 156 3.73 -1.79 -3.06
CA THR A 156 4.66 -2.92 -3.20
C THR A 156 3.91 -4.24 -3.34
N PRO A 157 4.52 -5.30 -3.92
CA PRO A 157 3.83 -6.58 -4.14
C PRO A 157 3.17 -7.16 -2.89
N CYS A 158 3.82 -7.07 -1.73
CA CYS A 158 3.26 -7.57 -0.48
C CYS A 158 2.04 -6.75 0.01
N GLN A 159 2.02 -5.45 -0.27
CA GLN A 159 0.88 -4.57 0.06
C GLN A 159 -0.32 -4.90 -0.83
N ILE A 160 -0.08 -5.09 -2.13
CA ILE A 160 -1.13 -5.45 -3.10
C ILE A 160 -1.66 -6.86 -2.83
N ALA A 161 -0.80 -7.81 -2.49
CA ALA A 161 -1.20 -9.19 -2.19
C ALA A 161 -2.06 -9.31 -0.90
N GLY A 162 -2.02 -8.31 -0.04
CA GLY A 162 -2.81 -8.26 1.18
C GLY A 162 -4.20 -7.63 1.02
N LEU A 163 -4.49 -7.00 -0.13
CA LEU A 163 -5.79 -6.36 -0.42
C LEU A 163 -6.76 -7.33 -1.06
#